data_992c512c842a9d987d48f8a66497ce5a
#
_entry.id   992c512c842a9d987d48f8a66497ce5a
#
_cell.length_a   1.000
_cell.length_b   1.000
_cell.length_c   1.000
_cell.angle_alpha   90.00
_cell.angle_beta   90.00
_cell.angle_gamma   90.00
#
_symmetry.space_group_name_H-M   'P 1'
#
loop_
_entity.id
_entity.type
_entity.pdbx_description
1 polymer ?
#
loop_
_entity_poly.entity_id
_entity_poly.type
_entity_poly.pdbx_seq_one_letter_code
_entity_poly.pdbx_strand_id
1 'polypeptide(L)'
;AFHSGILANGCPSPEDSHPLHGEMACAAMDEAWLELEGENLRVSGRYEYVMGFGHHYQAHPAVVMRKASALFDIQMAVTNLASVAMPLQYMCHMNYAYVPEATFSQNIPDEAMKLRESVPAHVKPTEQWLAFNQRIIQGETSLGRLNEPDFYDPEIVFFADQLDRYTDKPEFRMIAPDGTTFVTR
;
A
#
# COMPACT_ATOMS: atom_id res chain seq x y z
N ALA A 1 5.29 -5.05 -4.63
CA ALA A 1 4.32 -5.03 -3.53
C ALA A 1 4.93 -5.68 -2.30
N PHE A 2 4.53 -5.25 -1.13
CA PHE A 2 4.88 -5.89 0.14
C PHE A 2 3.74 -5.68 1.15
N HIS A 3 3.64 -6.59 2.11
CA HIS A 3 2.72 -6.45 3.23
C HIS A 3 3.38 -5.63 4.33
N SER A 4 2.66 -4.73 4.95
CA SER A 4 3.12 -3.98 6.12
C SER A 4 2.08 -4.00 7.26
N GLY A 5 2.51 -3.78 8.46
CA GLY A 5 1.75 -3.99 9.68
C GLY A 5 2.30 -5.22 10.39
N ILE A 6 1.60 -5.92 11.16
CA ILE A 6 0.17 -6.10 11.49
C ILE A 6 -0.19 -5.34 12.78
N LEU A 7 0.69 -5.38 13.78
CA LEU A 7 0.46 -4.73 15.09
C LEU A 7 0.65 -3.23 15.03
N ALA A 8 1.56 -2.77 14.17
CA ALA A 8 1.85 -1.37 13.94
C ALA A 8 2.15 -1.13 12.46
N ASN A 9 1.96 0.11 11.99
CA ASN A 9 2.26 0.49 10.62
C ASN A 9 2.79 1.93 10.60
N GLY A 10 3.53 2.28 9.55
CA GLY A 10 4.09 3.61 9.37
C GLY A 10 5.48 3.77 9.99
N CYS A 11 5.83 5.02 10.27
CA CYS A 11 7.11 5.38 10.86
C CYS A 11 7.03 5.34 12.39
N PRO A 12 7.92 4.62 13.08
CA PRO A 12 7.92 4.60 14.54
C PRO A 12 8.31 5.97 15.12
N SER A 13 7.66 6.34 16.22
CA SER A 13 8.11 7.42 17.08
C SER A 13 9.31 6.97 17.94
N PRO A 14 9.99 7.88 18.66
CA PRO A 14 11.08 7.50 19.58
C PRO A 14 10.66 6.54 20.70
N GLU A 15 9.38 6.51 21.04
CA GLU A 15 8.80 5.65 22.08
C GLU A 15 8.39 4.27 21.54
N ASP A 16 8.30 4.11 20.23
CA ASP A 16 7.90 2.86 19.59
C ASP A 16 9.09 1.91 19.40
N SER A 17 8.82 0.62 19.50
CA SER A 17 9.84 -0.44 19.32
C SER A 17 9.71 -1.20 18.02
N HIS A 18 8.73 -0.86 17.16
CA HIS A 18 8.54 -1.55 15.88
C HIS A 18 9.45 -0.94 14.78
N PRO A 19 9.82 -1.73 13.77
CA PRO A 19 10.53 -1.20 12.61
C PRO A 19 9.61 -0.35 11.72
N LEU A 20 10.19 0.41 10.79
CA LEU A 20 9.44 1.11 9.74
C LEU A 20 8.51 0.12 9.02
N HIS A 21 7.25 0.50 8.86
CA HIS A 21 6.17 -0.30 8.27
C HIS A 21 5.77 -1.56 9.07
N GLY A 22 6.15 -1.63 10.35
CA GLY A 22 5.75 -2.71 11.24
C GLY A 22 6.58 -3.99 11.09
N GLU A 23 6.24 -4.98 11.90
CA GLU A 23 6.99 -6.22 12.05
C GLU A 23 6.85 -7.17 10.84
N MET A 24 5.75 -7.05 10.07
CA MET A 24 5.47 -7.94 8.94
C MET A 24 6.26 -7.58 7.67
N ALA A 25 6.67 -6.33 7.51
CA ALA A 25 7.29 -5.84 6.27
C ALA A 25 8.57 -6.61 5.86
N CYS A 26 9.36 -7.05 6.84
CA CYS A 26 10.59 -7.81 6.64
C CYS A 26 10.58 -9.15 7.37
N ALA A 27 9.41 -9.70 7.68
CA ALA A 27 9.27 -10.96 8.38
C ALA A 27 9.80 -12.13 7.54
N ALA A 28 10.66 -12.94 8.13
CA ALA A 28 11.08 -14.21 7.53
C ALA A 28 9.94 -15.22 7.67
N MET A 29 9.49 -15.80 6.57
CA MET A 29 8.46 -16.83 6.61
C MET A 29 9.00 -18.10 7.31
N ASP A 30 8.20 -18.68 8.21
CA ASP A 30 8.52 -19.98 8.82
C ASP A 30 8.43 -21.09 7.79
N GLU A 31 7.46 -20.99 6.89
CA GLU A 31 7.23 -21.92 5.79
C GLU A 31 6.80 -21.14 4.56
N ALA A 32 7.18 -21.63 3.37
CA ALA A 32 6.76 -21.06 2.10
C ALA A 32 6.45 -22.18 1.11
N TRP A 33 5.42 -21.98 0.29
CA TRP A 33 4.94 -22.96 -0.67
C TRP A 33 4.79 -22.36 -2.05
N LEU A 34 5.06 -23.17 -3.05
CA LEU A 34 4.77 -22.93 -4.45
C LEU A 34 3.86 -24.04 -4.95
N GLU A 35 2.65 -23.71 -5.31
CA GLU A 35 1.61 -24.66 -5.69
C GLU A 35 1.11 -24.37 -7.10
N LEU A 36 0.91 -25.43 -7.88
CA LEU A 36 0.30 -25.37 -9.20
C LEU A 36 -1.05 -26.11 -9.15
N GLU A 37 -2.13 -25.36 -9.24
CA GLU A 37 -3.50 -25.88 -9.23
C GLU A 37 -4.20 -25.58 -10.57
N GLY A 38 -4.10 -26.52 -11.51
CA GLY A 38 -4.60 -26.32 -12.86
C GLY A 38 -3.91 -25.16 -13.57
N GLU A 39 -4.63 -24.09 -13.85
CA GLU A 39 -4.11 -22.88 -14.49
C GLU A 39 -3.65 -21.80 -13.48
N ASN A 40 -3.72 -22.07 -12.19
CA ASN A 40 -3.30 -21.15 -11.15
C ASN A 40 -1.93 -21.52 -10.60
N LEU A 41 -1.12 -20.49 -10.41
CA LEU A 41 0.12 -20.54 -9.63
C LEU A 41 -0.14 -19.79 -8.32
N ARG A 42 0.06 -20.48 -7.18
CA ARG A 42 -0.04 -19.90 -5.85
C ARG A 42 1.34 -19.91 -5.18
N VAL A 43 1.77 -18.74 -4.75
CA VAL A 43 2.92 -18.59 -3.84
C VAL A 43 2.35 -18.15 -2.50
N SER A 44 2.63 -18.90 -1.44
CA SER A 44 2.11 -18.58 -0.11
C SER A 44 3.15 -18.82 0.97
N GLY A 45 2.91 -18.25 2.14
CA GLY A 45 3.76 -18.41 3.30
C GLY A 45 2.97 -18.53 4.60
N ARG A 46 3.67 -18.92 5.64
CA ARG A 46 3.22 -18.85 7.03
C ARG A 46 4.26 -18.10 7.85
N TYR A 47 3.79 -17.19 8.66
CA TYR A 47 4.59 -16.45 9.62
C TYR A 47 3.88 -16.45 10.96
N GLU A 48 4.58 -16.84 12.01
CA GLU A 48 4.07 -16.82 13.38
C GLU A 48 4.82 -15.80 14.21
N TYR A 49 4.10 -14.81 14.72
CA TYR A 49 4.62 -13.77 15.60
C TYR A 49 4.27 -14.10 17.05
N VAL A 50 5.26 -14.15 17.90
CA VAL A 50 5.10 -14.40 19.35
C VAL A 50 5.82 -13.35 20.15
N MET A 51 5.08 -12.66 21.01
CA MET A 51 5.63 -11.75 22.02
C MET A 51 5.30 -12.32 23.41
N GLY A 52 6.31 -12.62 24.19
CA GLY A 52 6.10 -13.08 25.57
C GLY A 52 5.26 -12.08 26.36
N PHE A 53 4.19 -12.53 27.00
CA PHE A 53 3.21 -11.71 27.73
C PHE A 53 2.51 -10.64 26.87
N GLY A 54 2.47 -10.82 25.55
CA GLY A 54 1.89 -9.87 24.62
C GLY A 54 1.08 -10.55 23.53
N HIS A 55 1.25 -10.05 22.31
CA HIS A 55 0.49 -10.53 21.15
C HIS A 55 1.07 -11.82 20.58
N HIS A 56 0.19 -12.68 20.08
CA HIS A 56 0.51 -13.89 19.37
C HIS A 56 -0.44 -14.04 18.19
N TYR A 57 0.08 -14.04 16.98
CA TYR A 57 -0.72 -14.21 15.77
C TYR A 57 -0.02 -15.05 14.73
N GLN A 58 -0.78 -15.56 13.80
CA GLN A 58 -0.29 -16.22 12.61
C GLN A 58 -0.77 -15.47 11.37
N ALA A 59 0.13 -15.19 10.43
CA ALA A 59 -0.16 -14.55 9.16
C ALA A 59 0.10 -15.52 8.01
N HIS A 60 -0.81 -15.51 7.03
CA HIS A 60 -0.74 -16.32 5.81
C HIS A 60 -0.84 -15.41 4.58
N PRO A 61 0.27 -14.81 4.14
CA PRO A 61 0.31 -14.10 2.86
C PRO A 61 0.23 -15.08 1.70
N ALA A 62 -0.42 -14.67 0.60
CA ALA A 62 -0.38 -15.40 -0.64
C ALA A 62 -0.51 -14.48 -1.85
N VAL A 63 0.07 -14.90 -2.97
CA VAL A 63 -0.14 -14.33 -4.29
C VAL A 63 -0.64 -15.43 -5.22
N VAL A 64 -1.76 -15.20 -5.87
CA VAL A 64 -2.36 -16.13 -6.82
C VAL A 64 -2.34 -15.51 -8.20
N MET A 65 -1.72 -16.17 -9.14
CA MET A 65 -1.63 -15.77 -10.55
C MET A 65 -2.31 -16.83 -11.41
N ARG A 66 -3.02 -16.39 -12.44
CA ARG A 66 -3.57 -17.28 -13.45
C ARG A 66 -2.67 -17.29 -14.66
N LYS A 67 -2.37 -18.47 -15.21
CA LYS A 67 -1.64 -18.63 -16.46
C LYS A 67 -2.31 -17.84 -17.60
N ALA A 68 -1.49 -17.21 -18.43
CA ALA A 68 -1.93 -16.35 -19.53
C ALA A 68 -2.83 -15.15 -19.10
N SER A 69 -2.72 -14.71 -17.84
CA SER A 69 -3.40 -13.51 -17.33
C SER A 69 -2.36 -12.52 -16.78
N ALA A 70 -2.61 -11.24 -16.97
CA ALA A 70 -1.85 -10.16 -16.33
C ALA A 70 -2.43 -9.78 -14.94
N LEU A 71 -3.47 -10.49 -14.48
CA LEU A 71 -4.09 -10.27 -13.18
C LEU A 71 -3.52 -11.24 -12.15
N PHE A 72 -3.32 -10.74 -10.95
CA PHE A 72 -2.97 -11.55 -9.78
C PHE A 72 -3.69 -11.02 -8.54
N ASP A 73 -3.98 -11.91 -7.63
CA ASP A 73 -4.59 -11.60 -6.34
C ASP A 73 -3.53 -11.62 -5.25
N ILE A 74 -3.49 -10.58 -4.41
CA ILE A 74 -2.70 -10.55 -3.19
C ILE A 74 -3.64 -10.78 -2.03
N GLN A 75 -3.33 -11.78 -1.23
CA GLN A 75 -4.15 -12.24 -0.12
C GLN A 75 -3.37 -12.16 1.19
N MET A 76 -4.06 -11.83 2.28
CA MET A 76 -3.53 -11.89 3.62
C MET A 76 -4.61 -12.43 4.56
N ALA A 77 -4.31 -13.50 5.26
CA ALA A 77 -5.12 -13.97 6.37
C ALA A 77 -4.33 -13.83 7.67
N VAL A 78 -4.96 -13.29 8.71
CA VAL A 78 -4.36 -13.10 10.03
C VAL A 78 -5.25 -13.75 11.07
N THR A 79 -4.67 -14.62 11.90
CA THR A 79 -5.35 -15.27 13.01
C THR A 79 -4.74 -14.83 14.31
N ASN A 80 -5.52 -14.21 15.18
CA ASN A 80 -5.10 -13.92 16.54
C ASN A 80 -5.12 -15.23 17.35
N LEU A 81 -3.96 -15.63 17.86
CA LEU A 81 -3.77 -16.84 18.68
C LEU A 81 -3.71 -16.52 20.18
N ALA A 82 -3.66 -15.24 20.55
CA ALA A 82 -3.72 -14.84 21.95
C ALA A 82 -5.16 -14.78 22.48
N SER A 83 -5.31 -14.81 23.79
CA SER A 83 -6.61 -14.65 24.46
C SER A 83 -7.08 -13.19 24.56
N VAL A 84 -6.23 -12.26 24.17
CA VAL A 84 -6.55 -10.81 24.19
C VAL A 84 -6.70 -10.27 22.79
N ALA A 85 -7.48 -9.21 22.63
CA ALA A 85 -7.61 -8.51 21.36
C ALA A 85 -6.28 -7.92 20.94
N MET A 86 -6.01 -7.94 19.64
CA MET A 86 -4.83 -7.30 19.06
C MET A 86 -5.25 -6.19 18.07
N PRO A 87 -4.43 -5.15 17.88
CA PRO A 87 -4.63 -4.22 16.79
C PRO A 87 -4.45 -4.94 15.45
N LEU A 88 -5.11 -4.44 14.41
CA LEU A 88 -4.89 -4.88 13.05
C LEU A 88 -4.67 -3.64 12.19
N GLN A 89 -3.40 -3.33 11.95
CA GLN A 89 -2.96 -2.19 11.14
C GLN A 89 -2.26 -2.72 9.90
N TYR A 90 -3.03 -3.13 8.92
CA TYR A 90 -2.51 -3.76 7.72
C TYR A 90 -2.57 -2.83 6.51
N MET A 91 -1.51 -2.87 5.69
CA MET A 91 -1.45 -2.23 4.39
C MET A 91 -0.78 -3.16 3.38
N CYS A 92 -1.43 -3.36 2.24
CA CYS A 92 -0.78 -3.93 1.06
C CYS A 92 -0.15 -2.80 0.25
N HIS A 93 1.16 -2.66 0.35
CA HIS A 93 1.88 -1.57 -0.32
C HIS A 93 2.28 -1.97 -1.75
N MET A 94 1.77 -1.24 -2.74
CA MET A 94 2.02 -1.46 -4.15
C MET A 94 2.97 -0.39 -4.68
N ASN A 95 4.17 -0.79 -5.13
CA ASN A 95 5.11 0.10 -5.80
C ASN A 95 5.06 -0.15 -7.31
N TYR A 96 4.64 0.84 -8.06
CA TYR A 96 4.68 0.82 -9.52
C TYR A 96 5.93 1.52 -10.01
N ALA A 97 6.45 1.10 -11.16
CA ALA A 97 7.49 1.85 -11.83
C ALA A 97 6.96 3.23 -12.24
N TYR A 98 7.80 4.24 -12.18
CA TYR A 98 7.46 5.55 -12.72
C TYR A 98 7.30 5.44 -14.23
N VAL A 99 6.15 5.87 -14.73
CA VAL A 99 5.84 5.91 -16.17
C VAL A 99 5.64 7.38 -16.54
N PRO A 100 6.58 8.02 -17.26
CA PRO A 100 6.46 9.41 -17.66
C PRO A 100 5.14 9.65 -18.42
N GLU A 101 4.49 10.76 -18.12
CA GLU A 101 3.23 11.18 -18.74
C GLU A 101 2.03 10.23 -18.49
N ALA A 102 2.14 9.25 -17.60
CA ALA A 102 1.00 8.44 -17.19
C ALA A 102 -0.07 9.31 -16.52
N THR A 103 -1.32 8.96 -16.73
CA THR A 103 -2.46 9.61 -16.09
C THR A 103 -3.07 8.70 -15.02
N PHE A 104 -3.68 9.32 -14.01
CA PHE A 104 -4.38 8.61 -12.94
C PHE A 104 -5.89 8.80 -13.07
N SER A 105 -6.63 7.76 -12.72
CA SER A 105 -8.06 7.83 -12.54
C SER A 105 -8.53 6.86 -11.45
N GLN A 106 -9.66 7.15 -10.84
CA GLN A 106 -10.30 6.31 -9.83
C GLN A 106 -11.82 6.32 -10.01
N ASN A 107 -12.49 5.34 -9.43
CA ASN A 107 -13.97 5.27 -9.45
C ASN A 107 -14.62 5.83 -8.18
N ILE A 108 -13.87 6.57 -7.38
CA ILE A 108 -14.35 7.38 -6.26
C ILE A 108 -14.23 8.86 -6.62
N PRO A 109 -15.08 9.76 -6.05
CA PRO A 109 -15.01 11.18 -6.35
C PRO A 109 -13.74 11.82 -5.79
N ASP A 110 -13.27 12.88 -6.43
CA ASP A 110 -12.03 13.58 -6.04
C ASP A 110 -12.13 14.14 -4.61
N GLU A 111 -13.32 14.49 -4.15
CA GLU A 111 -13.58 15.00 -2.80
C GLU A 111 -13.30 13.95 -1.71
N ALA A 112 -13.30 12.66 -2.06
CA ALA A 112 -12.91 11.59 -1.15
C ALA A 112 -11.39 11.52 -0.96
N MET A 113 -10.62 12.09 -1.88
CA MET A 113 -9.15 12.08 -1.85
C MET A 113 -8.65 13.30 -1.08
N LYS A 114 -8.02 13.06 0.07
CA LYS A 114 -7.47 14.11 0.94
C LYS A 114 -5.96 14.10 0.88
N LEU A 115 -5.38 15.20 0.43
CA LEU A 115 -3.93 15.38 0.42
C LEU A 115 -3.37 15.37 1.85
N ARG A 116 -2.28 14.64 2.06
CA ARG A 116 -1.49 14.74 3.28
C ARG A 116 -0.62 16.01 3.20
N GLU A 117 -0.91 16.99 4.04
CA GLU A 117 -0.19 18.26 4.07
C GLU A 117 1.11 18.20 4.89
N SER A 118 1.21 17.20 5.79
CA SER A 118 2.42 17.03 6.62
C SER A 118 3.44 16.12 5.97
N VAL A 119 4.72 16.43 6.18
CA VAL A 119 5.85 15.60 5.76
C VAL A 119 6.42 14.90 6.99
N PRO A 120 6.73 13.59 6.93
CA PRO A 120 7.40 12.90 8.02
C PRO A 120 8.73 13.58 8.39
N ALA A 121 9.07 13.62 9.68
CA ALA A 121 10.23 14.36 10.19
C ALA A 121 11.59 13.94 9.59
N HIS A 122 11.68 12.70 9.08
CA HIS A 122 12.89 12.18 8.44
C HIS A 122 12.99 12.52 6.94
N VAL A 123 11.96 13.15 6.37
CA VAL A 123 11.88 13.51 4.95
C VAL A 123 12.11 15.01 4.80
N LYS A 124 12.98 15.40 3.87
CA LYS A 124 13.23 16.81 3.54
C LYS A 124 12.62 17.10 2.16
N PRO A 125 11.52 17.84 2.11
CA PRO A 125 10.91 18.20 0.82
C PRO A 125 11.81 19.14 0.01
N THR A 126 11.79 18.99 -1.31
CA THR A 126 12.43 19.91 -2.23
C THR A 126 11.61 21.20 -2.40
N GLU A 127 12.21 22.26 -2.95
CA GLU A 127 11.49 23.50 -3.26
C GLU A 127 10.41 23.24 -4.33
N GLN A 128 10.70 22.40 -5.31
CA GLN A 128 9.75 22.01 -6.37
C GLN A 128 8.54 21.29 -5.77
N TRP A 129 8.78 20.35 -4.85
CA TRP A 129 7.71 19.65 -4.14
C TRP A 129 6.84 20.62 -3.34
N LEU A 130 7.45 21.54 -2.58
CA LEU A 130 6.72 22.52 -1.78
C LEU A 130 5.82 23.40 -2.66
N ALA A 131 6.35 23.91 -3.77
CA ALA A 131 5.60 24.74 -4.70
C ALA A 131 4.45 23.95 -5.36
N PHE A 132 4.69 22.72 -5.79
CA PHE A 132 3.67 21.86 -6.41
C PHE A 132 2.58 21.49 -5.42
N ASN A 133 2.95 21.07 -4.21
CA ASN A 133 2.02 20.72 -3.14
C ASN A 133 1.10 21.89 -2.77
N GLN A 134 1.67 23.11 -2.69
CA GLN A 134 0.89 24.33 -2.44
C GLN A 134 -0.14 24.60 -3.55
N ARG A 135 0.21 24.37 -4.80
CA ARG A 135 -0.72 24.51 -5.93
C ARG A 135 -1.87 23.49 -5.87
N ILE A 136 -1.59 22.26 -5.41
CA ILE A 136 -2.65 21.26 -5.17
C ILE A 136 -3.60 21.74 -4.06
N ILE A 137 -3.06 22.23 -2.93
CA ILE A 137 -3.85 22.76 -1.81
C ILE A 137 -4.74 23.93 -2.26
N GLN A 138 -4.24 24.79 -3.13
CA GLN A 138 -4.99 25.94 -3.66
C GLN A 138 -6.00 25.55 -4.76
N GLY A 139 -6.03 24.28 -5.18
CA GLY A 139 -6.91 23.81 -6.25
C GLY A 139 -6.50 24.26 -7.66
N GLU A 140 -5.27 24.77 -7.82
CA GLU A 140 -4.75 25.20 -9.11
C GLU A 140 -4.34 24.05 -10.02
N THR A 141 -4.03 22.91 -9.43
CA THR A 141 -3.64 21.69 -10.13
C THR A 141 -4.05 20.44 -9.34
N SER A 142 -3.97 19.30 -9.97
CA SER A 142 -4.23 18.00 -9.35
C SER A 142 -3.15 17.00 -9.75
N LEU A 143 -3.04 15.90 -9.00
CA LEU A 143 -2.19 14.78 -9.37
C LEU A 143 -2.89 13.88 -10.39
N GLY A 144 -3.27 14.41 -11.54
CA GLY A 144 -3.90 13.64 -12.60
C GLY A 144 -2.92 13.06 -13.62
N ARG A 145 -1.64 13.47 -13.57
CA ARG A 145 -0.64 13.09 -14.56
C ARG A 145 0.78 13.16 -13.99
N LEU A 146 1.61 12.17 -14.32
CA LEU A 146 3.03 12.14 -13.99
C LEU A 146 3.85 12.87 -15.07
N ASN A 147 4.22 14.12 -14.83
CA ASN A 147 4.96 14.92 -15.79
C ASN A 147 6.37 15.25 -15.33
N GLU A 148 6.56 15.74 -14.11
CA GLU A 148 7.86 16.21 -13.60
C GLU A 148 8.24 15.43 -12.34
N PRO A 149 9.23 14.52 -12.39
CA PRO A 149 9.60 13.69 -11.23
C PRO A 149 9.91 14.50 -9.96
N ASP A 150 10.55 15.66 -10.09
CA ASP A 150 10.95 16.51 -8.96
C ASP A 150 9.74 17.05 -8.18
N PHE A 151 8.53 17.09 -8.79
CA PHE A 151 7.32 17.49 -8.11
C PHE A 151 6.86 16.45 -7.07
N TYR A 152 7.28 15.21 -7.19
CA TYR A 152 6.88 14.09 -6.33
C TYR A 152 7.95 13.67 -5.34
N ASP A 153 9.08 14.32 -5.33
CA ASP A 153 10.16 14.07 -4.38
C ASP A 153 10.04 14.98 -3.15
N PRO A 154 9.78 14.45 -1.95
CA PRO A 154 9.94 13.02 -1.59
C PRO A 154 8.74 12.12 -1.92
N GLU A 155 7.52 12.59 -1.86
CA GLU A 155 6.29 11.83 -2.17
C GLU A 155 5.05 12.75 -2.10
N ILE A 156 4.04 12.46 -2.90
CA ILE A 156 2.69 13.03 -2.74
C ILE A 156 1.77 11.90 -2.25
N VAL A 157 1.08 12.13 -1.14
CA VAL A 157 0.19 11.13 -0.54
C VAL A 157 -1.22 11.67 -0.42
N PHE A 158 -2.17 10.90 -0.92
CA PHE A 158 -3.59 11.12 -0.71
C PHE A 158 -4.17 10.00 0.15
N PHE A 159 -5.06 10.36 1.05
CA PHE A 159 -5.86 9.43 1.81
C PHE A 159 -7.29 9.43 1.28
N ALA A 160 -7.88 8.26 1.19
CA ALA A 160 -9.30 8.11 0.87
C ALA A 160 -9.97 7.35 2.03
N ASP A 161 -10.76 8.08 2.81
CA ASP A 161 -11.48 7.52 3.95
C ASP A 161 -12.87 7.04 3.53
N GLN A 162 -13.35 5.99 4.22
CA GLN A 162 -14.74 5.53 4.10
C GLN A 162 -15.12 5.19 2.65
N LEU A 163 -14.24 4.45 1.96
CA LEU A 163 -14.44 4.04 0.57
C LEU A 163 -15.77 3.32 0.33
N ASP A 164 -16.25 2.57 1.33
CA ASP A 164 -17.54 1.87 1.33
C ASP A 164 -18.76 2.78 1.12
N ARG A 165 -18.64 4.09 1.40
CA ARG A 165 -19.69 5.08 1.09
C ARG A 165 -19.83 5.39 -0.40
N TYR A 166 -18.77 5.14 -1.17
CA TYR A 166 -18.71 5.49 -2.58
C TYR A 166 -18.83 4.28 -3.48
N THR A 167 -18.20 3.17 -3.08
CA THR A 167 -18.19 1.94 -3.87
C THR A 167 -17.81 0.74 -3.00
N ASP A 168 -18.37 -0.41 -3.30
CA ASP A 168 -17.98 -1.71 -2.75
C ASP A 168 -16.74 -2.30 -3.44
N LYS A 169 -16.29 -1.69 -4.54
CA LYS A 169 -15.13 -2.11 -5.34
C LYS A 169 -14.30 -0.90 -5.74
N PRO A 170 -13.48 -0.36 -4.82
CA PRO A 170 -12.60 0.75 -5.15
C PRO A 170 -11.60 0.32 -6.21
N GLU A 171 -11.40 1.18 -7.21
CA GLU A 171 -10.49 0.94 -8.31
C GLU A 171 -9.65 2.18 -8.57
N PHE A 172 -8.33 1.97 -8.63
CA PHE A 172 -7.34 2.99 -8.97
C PHE A 172 -6.57 2.55 -10.21
N ARG A 173 -6.40 3.45 -11.15
CA ARG A 173 -5.73 3.18 -12.43
C ARG A 173 -4.59 4.15 -12.67
N MET A 174 -3.49 3.61 -13.20
CA MET A 174 -2.43 4.38 -13.83
C MET A 174 -2.40 3.97 -15.32
N ILE A 175 -2.54 4.93 -16.21
CA ILE A 175 -2.67 4.71 -17.66
C ILE A 175 -1.43 5.31 -18.33
N ALA A 176 -0.60 4.47 -18.91
CA ALA A 176 0.57 4.87 -19.68
C ALA A 176 0.19 5.51 -21.03
N PRO A 177 1.06 6.31 -21.65
CA PRO A 177 0.80 6.96 -22.94
C PRO A 177 0.50 5.98 -24.09
N ASP A 178 0.99 4.75 -24.02
CA ASP A 178 0.73 3.67 -25.00
C ASP A 178 -0.61 2.94 -24.76
N GLY A 179 -1.37 3.35 -23.74
CA GLY A 179 -2.63 2.74 -23.36
C GLY A 179 -2.51 1.55 -22.39
N THR A 180 -1.29 1.14 -22.03
CA THR A 180 -1.10 0.13 -20.98
C THR A 180 -1.69 0.64 -19.67
N THR A 181 -2.54 -0.15 -19.05
CA THR A 181 -3.24 0.24 -17.82
C THR A 181 -2.85 -0.67 -16.65
N PHE A 182 -2.40 -0.06 -15.58
CA PHE A 182 -2.17 -0.71 -14.28
C PHE A 182 -3.38 -0.44 -13.40
N VAL A 183 -3.99 -1.49 -12.88
CA VAL A 183 -5.22 -1.40 -12.08
C VAL A 183 -5.00 -2.03 -10.72
N THR A 184 -5.39 -1.31 -9.66
CA THR A 184 -5.49 -1.82 -8.28
C THR A 184 -6.97 -1.81 -7.86
N ARG A 185 -7.44 -2.91 -7.30
CA ARG A 185 -8.82 -3.08 -6.79
C ARG A 185 -8.79 -3.64 -5.38
#